data_ee9d6e79271793eb414e13cd9b9b9c11
#
_entry.id   ee9d6e79271793eb414e13cd9b9b9c11
#
_cell.length_a   1.000
_cell.length_b   1.000
_cell.length_c   1.000
_cell.angle_alpha   90.00
_cell.angle_beta   90.00
_cell.angle_gamma   90.00
#
_symmetry.space_group_name_H-M   'P 1'
#
loop_
_entity.id
_entity.type
_entity.pdbx_description
1 polymer ?
#
loop_
_entity_poly.entity_id
_entity_poly.type
_entity_poly.pdbx_seq_one_letter_code
_entity_poly.pdbx_strand_id
1 'polypeptide(L)'
;MSHRFGHVAVLGPTNAGKSTFVNQVIGQKVSIVSPKPQTTRNRITGILTTEAAQVVFLDTPGLHRQSRGISPLLLRSAWNALPMADVALLFFDARALVQKPNMLEAEVRPLARALAENPIPVIVALNKVDAVRPKERLLPILKEMAAAFPQAEIFPISALTGQGVDEATAAVVSRLPEGP
;
A
#
# COMPACT_ATOMS: atom_id res chain seq x y z
N MET A 1 8.08 10.77 -24.68
CA MET A 1 7.53 10.02 -23.55
C MET A 1 7.19 10.98 -22.44
N SER A 2 6.00 10.83 -21.91
CA SER A 2 5.56 11.74 -20.86
C SER A 2 6.14 11.30 -19.53
N HIS A 3 6.64 12.27 -18.81
CA HIS A 3 7.11 12.07 -17.44
C HIS A 3 5.91 12.16 -16.49
N ARG A 4 5.88 11.29 -15.50
CA ARG A 4 4.81 11.27 -14.53
C ARG A 4 5.33 11.68 -13.16
N PHE A 5 4.51 12.41 -12.45
CA PHE A 5 4.84 12.87 -11.11
C PHE A 5 3.61 12.79 -10.24
N GLY A 6 3.78 12.33 -9.03
CA GLY A 6 2.67 12.35 -8.11
C GLY A 6 3.00 11.78 -6.75
N HIS A 7 1.99 11.82 -5.91
CA HIS A 7 2.07 11.37 -4.53
C HIS A 7 1.26 10.09 -4.36
N VAL A 8 1.85 9.14 -3.66
CA VAL A 8 1.22 7.84 -3.40
C VAL A 8 1.03 7.70 -1.89
N ALA A 9 -0.22 7.58 -1.47
CA ALA A 9 -0.52 7.31 -0.07
C ALA A 9 -0.32 5.82 0.19
N VAL A 10 0.58 5.51 1.12
CA VAL A 10 0.87 4.13 1.50
C VAL A 10 0.07 3.81 2.75
N LEU A 11 -0.87 2.90 2.61
CA LEU A 11 -1.85 2.60 3.65
C LEU A 11 -1.81 1.12 4.00
N GLY A 12 -2.29 0.80 5.18
CA GLY A 12 -2.43 -0.57 5.60
C GLY A 12 -2.03 -0.78 7.04
N PRO A 13 -2.30 -1.98 7.58
CA PRO A 13 -1.98 -2.27 8.97
C PRO A 13 -0.49 -2.24 9.23
N THR A 14 -0.13 -2.05 10.49
CA THR A 14 1.25 -2.16 10.94
C THR A 14 1.79 -3.54 10.61
N ASN A 15 3.04 -3.61 10.19
CA ASN A 15 3.73 -4.86 9.85
C ASN A 15 3.24 -5.51 8.55
N ALA A 16 2.49 -4.79 7.74
CA ALA A 16 2.11 -5.31 6.42
C ALA A 16 3.24 -5.20 5.40
N GLY A 17 4.37 -4.57 5.76
CA GLY A 17 5.54 -4.51 4.90
C GLY A 17 5.65 -3.26 4.07
N LYS A 18 4.99 -2.18 4.46
CA LYS A 18 5.01 -0.93 3.72
C LYS A 18 6.43 -0.37 3.58
N SER A 19 7.16 -0.30 4.70
CA SER A 19 8.53 0.22 4.68
C SER A 19 9.46 -0.67 3.86
N THR A 20 9.30 -1.97 3.98
CA THR A 20 10.11 -2.91 3.20
C THR A 20 9.88 -2.71 1.71
N PHE A 21 8.62 -2.51 1.31
CA PHE A 21 8.29 -2.26 -0.08
C PHE A 21 8.93 -0.96 -0.58
N VAL A 22 8.77 0.12 0.16
CA VAL A 22 9.33 1.41 -0.25
C VAL A 22 10.84 1.31 -0.37
N ASN A 23 11.49 0.66 0.59
CA ASN A 23 12.94 0.48 0.53
C ASN A 23 13.36 -0.37 -0.67
N GLN A 24 12.59 -1.41 -0.98
CA GLN A 24 12.88 -2.27 -2.13
C GLN A 24 12.74 -1.51 -3.44
N VAL A 25 11.72 -0.68 -3.56
CA VAL A 25 11.46 0.09 -4.78
C VAL A 25 12.53 1.15 -4.99
N ILE A 26 12.88 1.87 -3.94
CA ILE A 26 13.93 2.88 -4.01
C ILE A 26 15.28 2.21 -4.22
N GLY A 27 15.43 1.02 -3.69
CA GLY A 27 16.60 0.22 -3.88
C GLY A 27 17.82 0.87 -3.28
N GLN A 28 18.91 0.81 -4.02
CA GLN A 28 20.17 1.38 -3.57
C GLN A 28 20.40 2.78 -4.07
N LYS A 29 19.41 3.33 -4.73
CA LYS A 29 19.45 4.73 -5.13
C LYS A 29 19.22 5.57 -3.89
N VAL A 30 19.82 6.74 -3.89
CA VAL A 30 19.77 7.60 -2.73
C VAL A 30 18.33 7.91 -2.37
N SER A 31 17.89 7.35 -1.27
CA SER A 31 16.60 7.68 -0.72
C SER A 31 16.82 8.74 0.35
N ILE A 32 16.12 9.83 0.19
CA ILE A 32 16.08 10.80 1.26
C ILE A 32 14.97 10.36 2.19
N VAL A 33 15.38 9.66 3.25
CA VAL A 33 14.44 9.33 4.30
C VAL A 33 14.48 10.46 5.28
N SER A 34 13.37 11.10 5.51
CA SER A 34 13.29 12.11 6.56
C SER A 34 13.47 11.41 7.90
N PRO A 35 14.56 11.68 8.61
CA PRO A 35 14.80 10.98 9.88
C PRO A 35 14.03 11.56 11.05
N LYS A 36 13.34 12.66 10.85
CA LYS A 36 12.67 13.34 11.96
C LYS A 36 11.26 12.80 12.15
N PRO A 37 10.91 12.36 13.36
CA PRO A 37 9.52 12.09 13.64
C PRO A 37 8.76 13.39 13.51
N GLN A 38 7.88 13.43 12.53
CA GLN A 38 7.10 14.62 12.28
C GLN A 38 5.79 14.55 13.01
N THR A 39 5.37 15.68 13.49
CA THR A 39 4.03 15.81 14.02
C THR A 39 3.00 15.99 12.92
N THR A 40 3.44 16.11 11.69
CA THR A 40 2.58 16.25 10.54
C THR A 40 1.82 14.94 10.26
N ARG A 41 0.63 15.09 9.70
CA ARG A 41 -0.25 13.97 9.44
C ARG A 41 0.25 13.08 8.32
N ASN A 42 0.95 13.65 7.37
CA ASN A 42 1.51 12.92 6.24
C ASN A 42 3.00 13.06 6.28
N ARG A 43 3.65 11.93 6.13
CA ARG A 43 5.11 11.89 6.20
C ARG A 43 5.64 11.26 4.93
N ILE A 44 6.61 11.92 4.33
CA ILE A 44 7.29 11.37 3.17
C ILE A 44 8.22 10.27 3.66
N THR A 45 7.99 9.05 3.18
CA THR A 45 8.84 7.91 3.53
C THR A 45 9.92 7.67 2.50
N GLY A 46 9.73 8.14 1.28
CA GLY A 46 10.74 8.01 0.26
C GLY A 46 10.32 8.64 -1.04
N ILE A 47 11.29 8.87 -1.91
CA ILE A 47 11.06 9.42 -3.23
C ILE A 47 11.77 8.52 -4.24
N LEU A 48 11.02 8.00 -5.19
CA LEU A 48 11.57 7.24 -6.30
C LEU A 48 11.67 8.15 -7.51
N THR A 49 12.88 8.29 -8.04
CA THR A 49 13.09 9.10 -9.23
C THR A 49 13.66 8.21 -10.32
N THR A 50 12.96 8.17 -11.46
CA THR A 50 13.42 7.49 -12.66
C THR A 50 13.30 8.45 -13.82
N GLU A 51 13.75 8.01 -14.99
CA GLU A 51 13.60 8.83 -16.20
C GLU A 51 12.13 9.04 -16.55
N ALA A 52 11.30 8.08 -16.22
CA ALA A 52 9.88 8.10 -16.61
C ALA A 52 8.98 8.72 -15.54
N ALA A 53 9.43 8.78 -14.27
CA ALA A 53 8.53 9.19 -13.20
C ALA A 53 9.27 9.64 -11.96
N GLN A 54 8.60 10.47 -11.19
CA GLN A 54 8.98 10.75 -9.82
C GLN A 54 7.79 10.46 -8.91
N VAL A 55 8.00 9.59 -7.94
CA VAL A 55 6.96 9.10 -7.05
C VAL A 55 7.30 9.49 -5.62
N VAL A 56 6.42 10.23 -4.99
CA VAL A 56 6.58 10.61 -3.58
C VAL A 56 5.68 9.69 -2.76
N PHE A 57 6.29 8.86 -1.91
CA PHE A 57 5.55 7.96 -1.05
C PHE A 57 5.24 8.65 0.28
N LEU A 58 3.96 8.68 0.61
CA LEU A 58 3.46 9.28 1.84
C LEU A 58 2.95 8.17 2.75
N ASP A 59 3.40 8.18 4.00
CA ASP A 59 2.91 7.24 4.98
C ASP A 59 2.00 7.98 5.96
N THR A 60 1.08 7.22 6.56
CA THR A 60 0.21 7.75 7.61
C THR A 60 0.82 7.37 8.95
N PRO A 61 1.27 8.35 9.74
CA PRO A 61 1.85 8.03 11.04
C PRO A 61 0.78 7.50 12.00
N GLY A 62 1.20 6.64 12.91
CA GLY A 62 0.31 6.15 13.95
C GLY A 62 -0.63 5.04 13.54
N LEU A 63 -0.34 4.36 12.45
CA LEU A 63 -1.13 3.21 12.04
C LEU A 63 -0.73 2.02 12.91
N HIS A 64 -1.54 1.75 13.92
CA HIS A 64 -1.30 0.62 14.82
C HIS A 64 -2.41 -0.39 14.68
N ARG A 65 -2.01 -1.65 14.49
CA ARG A 65 -2.96 -2.75 14.51
C ARG A 65 -3.40 -2.97 15.96
N GLN A 66 -4.68 -3.05 16.14
CA GLN A 66 -5.23 -3.43 17.42
C GLN A 66 -5.78 -4.83 17.35
N SER A 67 -5.95 -5.47 18.48
CA SER A 67 -6.44 -6.83 18.56
C SER A 67 -7.82 -7.00 17.93
N ARG A 68 -8.57 -5.94 17.81
CA ARG A 68 -9.92 -5.96 17.24
C ARG A 68 -9.98 -5.47 15.80
N GLY A 69 -8.82 -5.35 15.15
CA GLY A 69 -8.76 -4.92 13.77
C GLY A 69 -8.38 -3.45 13.63
N ILE A 70 -8.93 -2.80 12.62
CA ILE A 70 -8.56 -1.43 12.30
C ILE A 70 -9.30 -0.47 13.23
N SER A 71 -8.54 0.39 13.91
CA SER A 71 -9.10 1.37 14.81
C SER A 71 -9.73 2.53 14.05
N PRO A 72 -10.66 3.26 14.66
CA PRO A 72 -11.17 4.48 14.05
C PRO A 72 -10.07 5.51 13.77
N LEU A 73 -9.04 5.53 14.60
CA LEU A 73 -7.92 6.43 14.39
C LEU A 73 -7.18 6.11 13.09
N LEU A 74 -7.04 4.83 12.80
CA LEU A 74 -6.38 4.36 11.59
C LEU A 74 -7.16 4.77 10.35
N LEU A 75 -8.48 4.62 10.39
CA LEU A 75 -9.34 5.05 9.30
C LEU A 75 -9.26 6.56 9.10
N ARG A 76 -9.23 7.32 10.19
CA ARG A 76 -9.12 8.76 10.10
C ARG A 76 -7.78 9.18 9.50
N SER A 77 -6.70 8.50 9.87
CA SER A 77 -5.39 8.77 9.28
C SER A 77 -5.40 8.51 7.77
N ALA A 78 -6.05 7.43 7.35
CA ALA A 78 -6.18 7.13 5.94
C ALA A 78 -6.95 8.23 5.20
N TRP A 79 -8.05 8.71 5.78
CA TRP A 79 -8.81 9.82 5.21
C TRP A 79 -7.96 11.07 5.07
N ASN A 80 -7.15 11.37 6.08
CA ASN A 80 -6.32 12.57 6.06
C ASN A 80 -5.23 12.51 5.01
N ALA A 81 -4.76 11.33 4.66
CA ALA A 81 -3.71 11.17 3.65
C ALA A 81 -4.24 11.26 2.23
N LEU A 82 -5.49 10.84 2.02
CA LEU A 82 -6.03 10.70 0.67
C LEU A 82 -6.11 12.00 -0.13
N PRO A 83 -6.51 13.15 0.45
CA PRO A 83 -6.61 14.37 -0.36
C PRO A 83 -5.28 14.84 -0.96
N MET A 84 -4.17 14.41 -0.40
CA MET A 84 -2.85 14.82 -0.88
C MET A 84 -2.26 13.83 -1.87
N ALA A 85 -2.93 12.72 -2.13
CA ALA A 85 -2.39 11.64 -2.93
C ALA A 85 -3.10 11.52 -4.27
N ASP A 86 -2.35 11.05 -5.25
CA ASP A 86 -2.88 10.75 -6.57
C ASP A 86 -3.28 9.29 -6.71
N VAL A 87 -2.67 8.42 -5.91
CA VAL A 87 -2.93 6.99 -5.90
C VAL A 87 -2.84 6.50 -4.46
N ALA A 88 -3.71 5.57 -4.09
CA ALA A 88 -3.64 4.88 -2.81
C ALA A 88 -3.05 3.49 -3.03
N LEU A 89 -1.97 3.20 -2.34
CA LEU A 89 -1.33 1.88 -2.38
C LEU A 89 -1.57 1.21 -1.03
N LEU A 90 -2.37 0.17 -1.05
CA LEU A 90 -2.89 -0.45 0.15
C LEU A 90 -2.22 -1.80 0.37
N PHE A 91 -1.66 -2.00 1.56
CA PHE A 91 -0.92 -3.21 1.88
C PHE A 91 -1.68 -4.09 2.86
N PHE A 92 -1.64 -5.39 2.59
CA PHE A 92 -2.13 -6.39 3.52
C PHE A 92 -1.10 -7.50 3.64
N ASP A 93 -1.09 -8.15 4.79
CA ASP A 93 -0.19 -9.26 5.10
C ASP A 93 -0.90 -10.57 4.73
N ALA A 94 -0.47 -11.20 3.64
CA ALA A 94 -1.09 -12.42 3.16
C ALA A 94 -1.00 -13.55 4.19
N ARG A 95 0.15 -13.66 4.85
CA ARG A 95 0.33 -14.70 5.86
C ARG A 95 -0.64 -14.53 7.02
N ALA A 96 -0.79 -13.31 7.48
CA ALA A 96 -1.72 -13.03 8.58
C ALA A 96 -3.15 -13.34 8.19
N LEU A 97 -3.55 -13.00 6.97
CA LEU A 97 -4.91 -13.26 6.50
C LEU A 97 -5.18 -14.74 6.32
N VAL A 98 -4.18 -15.50 5.87
CA VAL A 98 -4.31 -16.95 5.75
C VAL A 98 -4.44 -17.61 7.11
N GLN A 99 -3.65 -17.15 8.09
CA GLN A 99 -3.68 -17.71 9.43
C GLN A 99 -4.91 -17.29 10.23
N LYS A 100 -5.41 -16.07 9.98
CA LYS A 100 -6.55 -15.52 10.70
C LYS A 100 -7.55 -14.94 9.70
N PRO A 101 -8.37 -15.77 9.05
CA PRO A 101 -9.29 -15.28 8.03
C PRO A 101 -10.30 -14.25 8.53
N ASN A 102 -10.57 -14.23 9.85
CA ASN A 102 -11.46 -13.22 10.40
C ASN A 102 -10.90 -11.79 10.25
N MET A 103 -9.61 -11.66 9.96
CA MET A 103 -9.02 -10.35 9.72
C MET A 103 -9.52 -9.73 8.40
N LEU A 104 -10.07 -10.53 7.50
CA LEU A 104 -10.72 -9.97 6.32
C LEU A 104 -11.86 -9.04 6.72
N GLU A 105 -12.66 -9.43 7.70
CA GLU A 105 -13.73 -8.56 8.20
C GLU A 105 -13.19 -7.44 9.08
N ALA A 106 -12.14 -7.70 9.85
CA ALA A 106 -11.66 -6.74 10.84
C ALA A 106 -10.75 -5.67 10.23
N GLU A 107 -10.01 -6.00 9.19
CA GLU A 107 -9.04 -5.07 8.59
C GLU A 107 -9.38 -4.68 7.17
N VAL A 108 -9.71 -5.66 6.33
CA VAL A 108 -9.85 -5.44 4.89
C VAL A 108 -11.13 -4.69 4.57
N ARG A 109 -12.25 -5.17 5.08
CA ARG A 109 -13.55 -4.58 4.72
C ARG A 109 -13.72 -3.14 5.22
N PRO A 110 -13.29 -2.78 6.44
CA PRO A 110 -13.40 -1.38 6.86
C PRO A 110 -12.61 -0.43 5.98
N LEU A 111 -11.41 -0.83 5.55
CA LEU A 111 -10.63 -0.01 4.64
C LEU A 111 -11.28 0.06 3.26
N ALA A 112 -11.84 -1.05 2.79
CA ALA A 112 -12.53 -1.06 1.51
C ALA A 112 -13.72 -0.11 1.51
N ARG A 113 -14.49 -0.10 2.58
CA ARG A 113 -15.62 0.82 2.71
C ARG A 113 -15.18 2.26 2.73
N ALA A 114 -14.11 2.55 3.49
CA ALA A 114 -13.61 3.91 3.59
C ALA A 114 -13.11 4.42 2.25
N LEU A 115 -12.47 3.57 1.46
CA LEU A 115 -11.91 3.97 0.18
C LEU A 115 -12.94 3.95 -0.95
N ALA A 116 -14.03 3.22 -0.79
CA ALA A 116 -15.04 3.08 -1.85
C ALA A 116 -15.69 4.41 -2.22
N GLU A 117 -15.77 5.34 -1.30
CA GLU A 117 -16.37 6.64 -1.52
C GLU A 117 -15.39 7.67 -2.08
N ASN A 118 -14.15 7.27 -2.26
CA ASN A 118 -13.11 8.18 -2.72
C ASN A 118 -12.77 7.88 -4.18
N PRO A 119 -12.70 8.89 -5.06
CA PRO A 119 -12.43 8.64 -6.47
C PRO A 119 -10.97 8.32 -6.78
N ILE A 120 -10.09 8.33 -5.80
CA ILE A 120 -8.68 8.06 -6.02
C ILE A 120 -8.46 6.62 -6.48
N PRO A 121 -7.59 6.37 -7.47
CA PRO A 121 -7.27 5.00 -7.87
C PRO A 121 -6.61 4.23 -6.71
N VAL A 122 -7.00 2.98 -6.55
CA VAL A 122 -6.50 2.11 -5.48
C VAL A 122 -5.76 0.93 -6.10
N ILE A 123 -4.56 0.67 -5.59
CA ILE A 123 -3.80 -0.53 -5.90
C ILE A 123 -3.59 -1.28 -4.60
N VAL A 124 -3.87 -2.58 -4.62
CA VAL A 124 -3.75 -3.42 -3.44
C VAL A 124 -2.51 -4.30 -3.60
N ALA A 125 -1.63 -4.24 -2.61
CA ALA A 125 -0.46 -5.11 -2.54
C ALA A 125 -0.71 -6.14 -1.45
N LEU A 126 -0.93 -7.38 -1.87
CA LEU A 126 -1.06 -8.51 -0.94
C LEU A 126 0.34 -9.05 -0.73
N ASN A 127 0.95 -8.65 0.37
CA ASN A 127 2.37 -8.83 0.63
C ASN A 127 2.64 -10.09 1.44
N LYS A 128 3.90 -10.50 1.44
CA LYS A 128 4.42 -11.66 2.19
C LYS A 128 3.92 -12.97 1.64
N VAL A 129 3.71 -13.03 0.32
CA VAL A 129 3.26 -14.27 -0.32
C VAL A 129 4.34 -15.36 -0.25
N ASP A 130 5.61 -14.96 -0.08
CA ASP A 130 6.70 -15.91 0.11
C ASP A 130 6.53 -16.74 1.37
N ALA A 131 5.79 -16.22 2.36
CA ALA A 131 5.56 -16.91 3.62
C ALA A 131 4.31 -17.79 3.60
N VAL A 132 3.57 -17.82 2.50
CA VAL A 132 2.34 -18.63 2.40
C VAL A 132 2.64 -19.90 1.63
N ARG A 133 2.40 -21.05 2.27
CA ARG A 133 2.61 -22.36 1.67
C ARG A 133 1.50 -23.30 2.11
N PRO A 134 0.95 -24.11 1.17
CA PRO A 134 1.15 -24.03 -0.27
C PRO A 134 0.53 -22.76 -0.85
N LYS A 135 0.97 -22.37 -2.04
CA LYS A 135 0.54 -21.13 -2.65
C LYS A 135 -0.95 -21.09 -2.96
N GLU A 136 -1.56 -22.25 -3.11
CA GLU A 136 -3.01 -22.34 -3.35
C GLU A 136 -3.81 -21.70 -2.22
N ARG A 137 -3.24 -21.59 -1.03
CA ARG A 137 -3.91 -20.93 0.10
C ARG A 137 -4.14 -19.44 -0.14
N LEU A 138 -3.45 -18.85 -1.11
CA LEU A 138 -3.67 -17.46 -1.48
C LEU A 138 -4.96 -17.26 -2.26
N LEU A 139 -5.46 -18.29 -2.94
CA LEU A 139 -6.60 -18.14 -3.83
C LEU A 139 -7.86 -17.62 -3.14
N PRO A 140 -8.26 -18.16 -1.98
CA PRO A 140 -9.43 -17.60 -1.28
C PRO A 140 -9.22 -16.15 -0.87
N ILE A 141 -8.00 -15.80 -0.46
CA ILE A 141 -7.69 -14.43 -0.05
C ILE A 141 -7.77 -13.48 -1.23
N LEU A 142 -7.21 -13.88 -2.37
CA LEU A 142 -7.28 -13.07 -3.59
C LEU A 142 -8.72 -12.85 -4.04
N LYS A 143 -9.54 -13.89 -3.92
CA LYS A 143 -10.95 -13.80 -4.27
C LYS A 143 -11.67 -12.80 -3.37
N GLU A 144 -11.40 -12.85 -2.07
CA GLU A 144 -12.01 -11.91 -1.14
C GLU A 144 -11.53 -10.49 -1.37
N MET A 145 -10.26 -10.32 -1.71
CA MET A 145 -9.73 -9.00 -2.04
C MET A 145 -10.40 -8.43 -3.28
N ALA A 146 -10.58 -9.25 -4.31
CA ALA A 146 -11.22 -8.81 -5.53
C ALA A 146 -12.66 -8.40 -5.28
N ALA A 147 -13.36 -9.10 -4.38
CA ALA A 147 -14.73 -8.76 -4.01
C ALA A 147 -14.77 -7.46 -3.19
N ALA A 148 -13.79 -7.24 -2.33
CA ALA A 148 -13.76 -6.06 -1.48
C ALA A 148 -13.36 -4.80 -2.26
N PHE A 149 -12.48 -4.96 -3.24
CA PHE A 149 -11.96 -3.84 -4.03
C PHE A 149 -12.18 -4.09 -5.52
N PRO A 150 -13.45 -4.04 -5.98
CA PRO A 150 -13.76 -4.45 -7.36
C PRO A 150 -13.14 -3.55 -8.43
N GLN A 151 -12.75 -2.33 -8.08
CA GLN A 151 -12.18 -1.38 -9.03
C GLN A 151 -10.66 -1.30 -8.93
N ALA A 152 -10.05 -2.05 -8.02
CA ALA A 152 -8.62 -2.00 -7.80
C ALA A 152 -7.91 -3.15 -8.51
N GLU A 153 -6.65 -2.91 -8.86
CA GLU A 153 -5.77 -4.01 -9.24
C GLU A 153 -5.12 -4.57 -7.98
N ILE A 154 -5.00 -5.89 -7.93
CA ILE A 154 -4.46 -6.59 -6.77
C ILE A 154 -3.21 -7.33 -7.20
N PHE A 155 -2.11 -7.06 -6.50
CA PHE A 155 -0.82 -7.67 -6.79
C PHE A 155 -0.36 -8.52 -5.62
N PRO A 156 -0.26 -9.85 -5.81
CA PRO A 156 0.42 -10.67 -4.82
C PRO A 156 1.92 -10.45 -4.94
N ILE A 157 2.54 -10.02 -3.86
CA ILE A 157 3.94 -9.62 -3.88
C ILE A 157 4.70 -10.16 -2.68
N SER A 158 6.01 -10.12 -2.79
CA SER A 158 6.90 -10.25 -1.64
C SER A 158 7.88 -9.08 -1.67
N ALA A 159 7.66 -8.11 -0.80
CA ALA A 159 8.58 -6.99 -0.70
C ALA A 159 9.96 -7.46 -0.24
N LEU A 160 10.00 -8.54 0.54
CA LEU A 160 11.26 -9.09 1.03
C LEU A 160 12.12 -9.65 -0.09
N THR A 161 11.52 -10.43 -1.00
CA THR A 161 12.26 -11.06 -2.10
C THR A 161 12.28 -10.24 -3.38
N GLY A 162 11.39 -9.27 -3.51
CA GLY A 162 11.23 -8.48 -4.72
C GLY A 162 10.19 -9.03 -5.68
N GLN A 163 9.62 -10.18 -5.41
CA GLN A 163 8.63 -10.80 -6.30
C GLN A 163 7.40 -9.89 -6.44
N GLY A 164 7.04 -9.57 -7.67
CA GLY A 164 5.85 -8.78 -7.97
C GLY A 164 5.99 -7.28 -7.71
N VAL A 165 7.11 -6.85 -7.15
CA VAL A 165 7.29 -5.45 -6.76
C VAL A 165 7.35 -4.55 -7.98
N ASP A 166 8.04 -4.97 -9.05
CA ASP A 166 8.15 -4.15 -10.25
C ASP A 166 6.80 -3.97 -10.93
N GLU A 167 5.99 -5.03 -10.97
CA GLU A 167 4.66 -4.97 -11.57
C GLU A 167 3.75 -4.03 -10.78
N ALA A 168 3.78 -4.12 -9.46
CA ALA A 168 2.98 -3.24 -8.62
C ALA A 168 3.42 -1.79 -8.77
N THR A 169 4.72 -1.55 -8.84
CA THR A 169 5.27 -0.21 -9.01
C THR A 169 4.87 0.37 -10.36
N ALA A 170 4.95 -0.43 -11.41
CA ALA A 170 4.55 0.02 -12.74
C ALA A 170 3.07 0.40 -12.78
N ALA A 171 2.23 -0.37 -12.10
CA ALA A 171 0.81 -0.05 -12.01
C ALA A 171 0.58 1.27 -11.28
N VAL A 172 1.31 1.52 -10.21
CA VAL A 172 1.23 2.79 -9.49
C VAL A 172 1.61 3.95 -10.40
N VAL A 173 2.75 3.82 -11.08
CA VAL A 173 3.25 4.89 -11.96
C VAL A 173 2.24 5.19 -13.07
N SER A 174 1.61 4.15 -13.62
CA SER A 174 0.66 4.34 -14.72
C SER A 174 -0.56 5.16 -14.33
N ARG A 175 -0.83 5.29 -13.05
CA ARG A 175 -1.97 6.04 -12.56
C ARG A 175 -1.61 7.43 -12.07
N LEU A 176 -0.35 7.79 -12.09
CA LEU A 176 0.07 9.13 -11.72
C LEU A 176 -0.19 10.09 -12.87
N PRO A 177 -0.47 11.37 -12.56
CA PRO A 177 -0.65 12.35 -13.61
C PRO A 177 0.65 12.62 -14.35
N GLU A 178 0.54 13.04 -15.59
CA GLU A 178 1.68 13.49 -16.35
C GLU A 178 2.09 14.87 -15.83
N GLY A 179 3.38 15.08 -15.73
CA GLY A 179 3.84 16.34 -15.23
C GLY A 179 5.34 16.40 -15.07
N PRO A 180 5.84 17.56 -14.68
CA PRO A 180 7.27 17.77 -14.48
C PRO A 180 7.84 17.01 -13.33
#